data_f6f56a97690c7db562753e6e379e7cb6
#
_entry.id   f6f56a97690c7db562753e6e379e7cb6
#
_cell.length_a   1.000
_cell.length_b   1.000
_cell.length_c   1.000
_cell.angle_alpha   90.00
_cell.angle_beta   90.00
_cell.angle_gamma   90.00
#
_symmetry.space_group_name_H-M   'P 1'
#
loop_
_entity.id
_entity.type
_entity.pdbx_description
1 polymer ?
#
loop_
_entity_poly.entity_id
_entity_poly.type
_entity_poly.pdbx_seq_one_letter_code
_entity_poly.pdbx_strand_id
1 'polypeptide(L)'
;MRHPPPTRDKLPATNTIRASDMPPIPDEIKQFGRAHLPRSVLDKGHLIAFLYRQRFSKPRIPDTPSFDDEGDRYFSSRMPKARIYLEYGSGGSTIVAAKSRVRFKTVDSDPFFLRAVENKITTEFGSSNGDFVYCNIGMTELWGVPIFKRPSATRCIRWKRYPLAPWVNHDASFLPDLVLIDGRFRVACALTTIKYLTNKVSFEILVDDYGDRAEYREIEEYAELSSMQGRMAVFKPKSAVHLDAIDRAIETYSLDYH
;
A
#
# COMPACT_ATOMS: atom_id res chain seq x y z
N MET A 1 19.37 48.49 -19.92
CA MET A 1 17.93 48.29 -20.04
C MET A 1 17.66 46.80 -19.92
N ARG A 2 17.01 46.35 -18.87
CA ARG A 2 16.68 44.92 -18.64
C ARG A 2 15.21 44.72 -18.99
N HIS A 3 14.92 43.81 -19.92
CA HIS A 3 13.55 43.46 -20.31
C HIS A 3 12.87 42.73 -19.14
N PRO A 4 11.59 42.98 -18.82
CA PRO A 4 10.83 42.25 -17.85
C PRO A 4 10.51 40.82 -18.38
N PRO A 5 10.33 39.82 -17.52
CA PRO A 5 9.99 38.46 -17.92
C PRO A 5 8.53 38.41 -18.43
N PRO A 6 8.20 37.47 -19.34
CA PRO A 6 6.87 37.34 -19.90
C PRO A 6 5.85 36.91 -18.83
N THR A 7 4.71 37.59 -18.85
CA THR A 7 3.54 37.30 -18.03
C THR A 7 2.99 35.90 -18.35
N ARG A 8 2.84 35.06 -17.31
CA ARG A 8 2.16 33.76 -17.44
C ARG A 8 0.68 34.02 -17.74
N ASP A 9 0.24 33.64 -18.93
CA ASP A 9 -1.17 33.58 -19.27
C ASP A 9 -1.89 32.60 -18.35
N LYS A 10 -2.93 33.09 -17.67
CA LYS A 10 -3.84 32.28 -16.88
C LYS A 10 -4.64 31.39 -17.83
N LEU A 11 -4.40 30.08 -17.77
CA LEU A 11 -5.29 29.09 -18.39
C LEU A 11 -6.72 29.29 -17.90
N PRO A 12 -7.73 29.20 -18.80
CA PRO A 12 -9.13 29.36 -18.40
C PRO A 12 -9.51 28.28 -17.39
N ALA A 13 -10.27 28.68 -16.37
CA ALA A 13 -10.80 27.78 -15.35
C ALA A 13 -11.64 26.68 -16.03
N THR A 14 -11.13 25.45 -16.03
CA THR A 14 -11.91 24.27 -16.45
C THR A 14 -13.08 24.14 -15.48
N ASN A 15 -14.31 24.20 -15.97
CA ASN A 15 -15.51 23.85 -15.24
C ASN A 15 -15.39 22.40 -14.75
N THR A 16 -14.94 22.23 -13.54
CA THR A 16 -14.84 20.92 -12.89
C THR A 16 -16.22 20.56 -12.38
N ILE A 17 -16.95 19.71 -13.12
CA ILE A 17 -18.17 19.08 -12.61
C ILE A 17 -17.77 18.30 -11.35
N ARG A 18 -18.31 18.70 -10.20
CA ARG A 18 -18.04 18.01 -8.92
C ARG A 18 -18.83 16.70 -8.91
N ALA A 19 -18.23 15.65 -8.38
CA ALA A 19 -18.89 14.34 -8.23
C ALA A 19 -20.18 14.43 -7.37
N SER A 20 -20.27 15.46 -6.50
CA SER A 20 -21.49 15.83 -5.75
C SER A 20 -22.63 16.34 -6.63
N ASP A 21 -22.33 16.80 -7.84
CA ASP A 21 -23.28 17.44 -8.74
C ASP A 21 -23.94 16.45 -9.70
N MET A 22 -23.49 15.20 -9.69
CA MET A 22 -24.14 14.13 -10.45
C MET A 22 -25.25 13.49 -9.61
N PRO A 23 -26.49 13.43 -10.14
CA PRO A 23 -27.57 12.76 -9.43
C PRO A 23 -27.18 11.28 -9.17
N PRO A 24 -27.54 10.71 -8.00
CA PRO A 24 -27.32 9.30 -7.73
C PRO A 24 -28.05 8.48 -8.82
N ILE A 25 -27.38 7.43 -9.33
CA ILE A 25 -28.02 6.51 -10.28
C ILE A 25 -29.26 5.95 -9.58
N PRO A 26 -30.48 6.15 -10.14
CA PRO A 26 -31.71 5.63 -9.55
C PRO A 26 -31.60 4.12 -9.31
N ASP A 27 -32.16 3.65 -8.19
CA ASP A 27 -32.06 2.22 -7.84
C ASP A 27 -32.74 1.31 -8.86
N GLU A 28 -33.74 1.81 -9.56
CA GLU A 28 -34.38 1.13 -10.70
C GLU A 28 -33.39 0.86 -11.85
N ILE A 29 -32.52 1.81 -12.18
CA ILE A 29 -31.47 1.62 -13.20
C ILE A 29 -30.43 0.63 -12.72
N LYS A 30 -30.08 0.62 -11.43
CA LYS A 30 -29.17 -0.37 -10.84
C LYS A 30 -29.78 -1.76 -10.87
N GLN A 31 -31.08 -1.90 -10.57
CA GLN A 31 -31.82 -3.17 -10.63
C GLN A 31 -31.97 -3.66 -12.07
N PHE A 32 -32.33 -2.79 -13.00
CA PHE A 32 -32.44 -3.11 -14.43
C PHE A 32 -31.10 -3.60 -14.99
N GLY A 33 -30.00 -2.91 -14.67
CA GLY A 33 -28.65 -3.32 -15.07
C GLY A 33 -28.30 -4.72 -14.57
N ARG A 34 -28.56 -5.01 -13.27
CA ARG A 34 -28.30 -6.33 -12.66
C ARG A 34 -29.13 -7.46 -13.29
N ALA A 35 -30.34 -7.17 -13.75
CA ALA A 35 -31.25 -8.16 -14.32
C ALA A 35 -30.97 -8.46 -15.81
N HIS A 36 -30.40 -7.51 -16.57
CA HIS A 36 -30.41 -7.59 -18.04
C HIS A 36 -29.02 -7.48 -18.69
N LEU A 37 -27.96 -7.11 -17.94
CA LEU A 37 -26.62 -6.98 -18.50
C LEU A 37 -25.73 -8.18 -18.14
N PRO A 38 -24.91 -8.68 -19.09
CA PRO A 38 -23.89 -9.68 -18.80
C PRO A 38 -22.97 -9.22 -17.68
N ARG A 39 -22.53 -10.15 -16.81
CA ARG A 39 -21.58 -9.84 -15.70
C ARG A 39 -20.36 -9.06 -16.18
N SER A 40 -19.80 -9.42 -17.33
CA SER A 40 -18.63 -8.73 -17.91
C SER A 40 -18.88 -7.25 -18.25
N VAL A 41 -20.12 -6.86 -18.53
CA VAL A 41 -20.50 -5.45 -18.80
C VAL A 41 -20.69 -4.71 -17.46
N LEU A 42 -21.30 -5.38 -16.48
CA LEU A 42 -21.44 -4.83 -15.12
C LEU A 42 -20.07 -4.61 -14.48
N ASP A 43 -19.16 -5.58 -14.58
CA ASP A 43 -17.80 -5.49 -14.05
C ASP A 43 -17.02 -4.32 -14.68
N LYS A 44 -17.13 -4.12 -15.99
CA LYS A 44 -16.54 -2.96 -16.68
C LYS A 44 -17.17 -1.64 -16.22
N GLY A 45 -18.48 -1.60 -16.03
CA GLY A 45 -19.19 -0.45 -15.52
C GLY A 45 -18.75 -0.09 -14.09
N HIS A 46 -18.62 -1.08 -13.22
CA HIS A 46 -18.09 -0.91 -11.86
C HIS A 46 -16.63 -0.43 -11.85
N LEU A 47 -15.81 -0.97 -12.73
CA LEU A 47 -14.41 -0.55 -12.88
C LEU A 47 -14.31 0.92 -13.33
N ILE A 48 -15.07 1.31 -14.36
CA ILE A 48 -15.09 2.70 -14.84
C ILE A 48 -15.56 3.66 -13.72
N ALA A 49 -16.63 3.28 -13.01
CA ALA A 49 -17.15 4.07 -11.90
C ALA A 49 -16.14 4.17 -10.73
N PHE A 50 -15.38 3.08 -10.48
CA PHE A 50 -14.31 3.07 -9.49
C PHE A 50 -13.17 4.01 -9.91
N LEU A 51 -12.65 3.89 -11.14
CA LEU A 51 -11.57 4.74 -11.66
C LEU A 51 -11.97 6.23 -11.68
N TYR A 52 -13.23 6.52 -12.02
CA TYR A 52 -13.76 7.88 -11.95
C TYR A 52 -13.76 8.39 -10.50
N ARG A 53 -14.30 7.62 -9.56
CA ARG A 53 -14.32 7.98 -8.13
C ARG A 53 -12.91 8.13 -7.58
N GLN A 54 -12.00 7.21 -7.85
CA GLN A 54 -10.61 7.25 -7.43
C GLN A 54 -9.94 8.57 -7.84
N ARG A 55 -10.25 9.07 -9.05
CA ARG A 55 -9.63 10.29 -9.60
C ARG A 55 -10.32 11.59 -9.15
N PHE A 56 -11.64 11.58 -9.00
CA PHE A 56 -12.43 12.80 -8.84
C PHE A 56 -13.12 12.91 -7.48
N SER A 57 -13.22 11.85 -6.70
CA SER A 57 -13.75 11.88 -5.34
C SER A 57 -12.63 11.83 -4.32
N LYS A 58 -12.82 12.48 -3.16
CA LYS A 58 -11.89 12.34 -2.04
C LYS A 58 -12.16 10.98 -1.38
N PRO A 59 -11.21 10.01 -1.39
CA PRO A 59 -11.39 8.76 -0.68
C PRO A 59 -11.51 9.03 0.82
N ARG A 60 -12.40 8.30 1.48
CA ARG A 60 -12.50 8.33 2.94
C ARG A 60 -11.36 7.48 3.51
N ILE A 61 -10.46 8.12 4.24
CA ILE A 61 -9.36 7.45 4.91
C ILE A 61 -9.80 7.11 6.34
N PRO A 62 -9.78 5.82 6.75
CA PRO A 62 -10.11 5.44 8.11
C PRO A 62 -9.06 5.92 9.12
N ASP A 63 -9.45 6.07 10.39
CA ASP A 63 -8.55 6.49 11.48
C ASP A 63 -7.77 5.32 12.07
N THR A 64 -8.22 4.11 11.81
CA THR A 64 -7.65 2.85 12.30
C THR A 64 -7.51 1.85 11.17
N PRO A 65 -6.57 0.90 11.25
CA PRO A 65 -6.45 -0.17 10.26
C PRO A 65 -7.69 -1.08 10.27
N SER A 66 -7.87 -1.85 9.21
CA SER A 66 -8.99 -2.80 9.07
C SER A 66 -8.58 -4.24 9.45
N PHE A 67 -7.84 -4.39 10.55
CA PHE A 67 -7.46 -5.70 11.07
C PHE A 67 -8.63 -6.36 11.83
N ASP A 68 -8.47 -7.63 12.21
CA ASP A 68 -9.31 -8.21 13.23
C ASP A 68 -8.91 -7.69 14.62
N ASP A 69 -9.72 -8.00 15.64
CA ASP A 69 -9.54 -7.48 17.01
C ASP A 69 -8.19 -7.85 17.63
N GLU A 70 -7.63 -9.02 17.29
CA GLU A 70 -6.35 -9.48 17.83
C GLU A 70 -5.19 -8.78 17.14
N GLY A 71 -5.23 -8.68 15.82
CA GLY A 71 -4.26 -7.96 15.01
C GLY A 71 -4.22 -6.47 15.37
N ASP A 72 -5.39 -5.83 15.54
CA ASP A 72 -5.46 -4.42 15.94
C ASP A 72 -4.86 -4.17 17.33
N ARG A 73 -5.21 -5.00 18.31
CA ARG A 73 -4.62 -4.91 19.66
C ARG A 73 -3.11 -5.07 19.64
N TYR A 74 -2.62 -6.05 18.88
CA TYR A 74 -1.18 -6.28 18.76
C TYR A 74 -0.48 -5.09 18.11
N PHE A 75 -0.93 -4.68 16.93
CA PHE A 75 -0.38 -3.53 16.20
C PHE A 75 -0.36 -2.27 17.06
N SER A 76 -1.50 -1.95 17.70
CA SER A 76 -1.63 -0.78 18.57
C SER A 76 -0.70 -0.84 19.80
N SER A 77 -0.38 -2.04 20.31
CA SER A 77 0.57 -2.23 21.40
C SER A 77 2.03 -2.07 20.97
N ARG A 78 2.35 -2.35 19.70
CA ARG A 78 3.71 -2.32 19.12
C ARG A 78 4.07 -0.93 18.60
N MET A 79 3.14 -0.24 17.96
CA MET A 79 3.39 1.05 17.32
C MET A 79 4.05 2.09 18.24
N PRO A 80 3.62 2.32 19.49
CA PRO A 80 4.29 3.30 20.38
C PRO A 80 5.71 2.92 20.80
N LYS A 81 6.11 1.66 20.59
CA LYS A 81 7.44 1.13 20.94
C LYS A 81 8.38 1.11 19.73
N ALA A 82 7.86 1.28 18.54
CA ALA A 82 8.63 1.32 17.32
C ALA A 82 9.47 2.61 17.26
N ARG A 83 10.71 2.50 16.81
CA ARG A 83 11.59 3.64 16.53
C ARG A 83 11.41 4.12 15.10
N ILE A 84 11.36 3.18 14.17
CA ILE A 84 11.17 3.41 12.75
C ILE A 84 10.19 2.36 12.23
N TYR A 85 9.16 2.83 11.55
CA TYR A 85 8.11 2.00 10.99
C TYR A 85 8.16 2.02 9.46
N LEU A 86 8.02 0.84 8.86
CA LEU A 86 7.82 0.69 7.42
C LEU A 86 6.48 -0.01 7.18
N GLU A 87 5.73 0.45 6.18
CA GLU A 87 4.57 -0.31 5.72
C GLU A 87 4.47 -0.39 4.20
N TYR A 88 3.95 -1.51 3.75
CA TYR A 88 3.48 -1.71 2.39
C TYR A 88 1.95 -1.76 2.42
N GLY A 89 1.33 -0.79 1.76
CA GLY A 89 -0.11 -0.52 1.83
C GLY A 89 -0.43 0.60 2.82
N SER A 90 -0.82 1.78 2.30
CA SER A 90 -1.16 2.93 3.14
C SER A 90 -2.62 2.87 3.61
N GLY A 91 -2.93 3.54 4.73
CA GLY A 91 -4.30 3.62 5.23
C GLY A 91 -4.42 4.05 6.68
N GLY A 92 -5.31 3.38 7.42
CA GLY A 92 -5.51 3.65 8.85
C GLY A 92 -4.27 3.37 9.70
N SER A 93 -3.45 2.38 9.32
CA SER A 93 -2.16 2.09 9.95
C SER A 93 -1.19 3.26 9.85
N THR A 94 -1.16 3.93 8.69
CA THR A 94 -0.35 5.16 8.48
C THR A 94 -0.83 6.29 9.39
N ILE A 95 -2.15 6.45 9.59
CA ILE A 95 -2.71 7.45 10.51
C ILE A 95 -2.26 7.16 11.94
N VAL A 96 -2.30 5.88 12.38
CA VAL A 96 -1.83 5.48 13.71
C VAL A 96 -0.33 5.76 13.89
N ALA A 97 0.50 5.49 12.87
CA ALA A 97 1.93 5.79 12.90
C ALA A 97 2.20 7.30 13.04
N ALA A 98 1.51 8.13 12.25
CA ALA A 98 1.61 9.58 12.32
C ALA A 98 1.16 10.14 13.69
N LYS A 99 0.03 9.65 14.22
CA LYS A 99 -0.48 9.98 15.56
C LYS A 99 0.51 9.61 16.66
N SER A 100 1.20 8.48 16.52
CA SER A 100 2.24 8.01 17.45
C SER A 100 3.56 8.77 17.29
N ARG A 101 3.69 9.67 16.31
CA ARG A 101 4.89 10.45 15.97
C ARG A 101 6.13 9.58 15.68
N VAL A 102 5.92 8.35 15.26
CA VAL A 102 6.99 7.46 14.84
C VAL A 102 7.52 7.93 13.48
N ARG A 103 8.84 7.85 13.27
CA ARG A 103 9.40 8.02 11.91
C ARG A 103 8.97 6.84 11.06
N PHE A 104 8.32 7.12 9.92
CA PHE A 104 7.80 6.04 9.08
C PHE A 104 8.05 6.25 7.58
N LYS A 105 7.92 5.17 6.84
CA LYS A 105 7.80 5.18 5.38
C LYS A 105 6.64 4.29 4.99
N THR A 106 5.78 4.79 4.12
CA THR A 106 4.65 4.03 3.55
C THR A 106 4.78 3.91 2.05
N VAL A 107 4.53 2.71 1.52
CA VAL A 107 4.57 2.42 0.08
C VAL A 107 3.18 2.05 -0.39
N ASP A 108 2.70 2.70 -1.44
CA ASP A 108 1.40 2.36 -2.03
C ASP A 108 1.45 2.35 -3.56
N SER A 109 0.56 1.59 -4.16
CA SER A 109 0.38 1.49 -5.61
C SER A 109 -0.72 2.38 -6.16
N ASP A 110 -1.53 3.01 -5.29
CA ASP A 110 -2.57 3.97 -5.64
C ASP A 110 -2.13 5.41 -5.30
N PRO A 111 -1.76 6.23 -6.30
CA PRO A 111 -1.28 7.58 -6.04
C PRO A 111 -2.36 8.52 -5.48
N PHE A 112 -3.64 8.24 -5.75
CA PHE A 112 -4.74 9.08 -5.28
C PHE A 112 -5.06 8.78 -3.82
N PHE A 113 -5.06 7.51 -3.47
CA PHE A 113 -5.27 7.07 -2.10
C PHE A 113 -4.11 7.50 -1.20
N LEU A 114 -2.86 7.25 -1.64
CA LEU A 114 -1.66 7.66 -0.91
C LEU A 114 -1.65 9.17 -0.63
N ARG A 115 -1.96 9.99 -1.65
CA ARG A 115 -2.07 11.45 -1.48
C ARG A 115 -3.18 11.85 -0.52
N ALA A 116 -4.29 11.12 -0.50
CA ALA A 116 -5.38 11.41 0.43
C ALA A 116 -4.99 11.08 1.88
N VAL A 117 -4.23 9.99 2.10
CA VAL A 117 -3.63 9.66 3.41
C VAL A 117 -2.68 10.77 3.85
N GLU A 118 -1.74 11.18 2.99
CA GLU A 118 -0.79 12.27 3.26
C GLU A 118 -1.50 13.59 3.61
N ASN A 119 -2.51 13.97 2.82
CA ASN A 119 -3.30 15.18 3.06
C ASN A 119 -4.04 15.13 4.40
N LYS A 120 -4.62 13.97 4.76
CA LYS A 120 -5.29 13.79 6.05
C LYS A 120 -4.29 13.99 7.20
N ILE A 121 -3.13 13.34 7.14
CA ILE A 121 -2.09 13.46 8.15
C ILE A 121 -1.62 14.91 8.28
N THR A 122 -1.35 15.58 7.17
CA THR A 122 -0.92 16.99 7.17
C THR A 122 -1.99 17.91 7.76
N THR A 123 -3.27 17.65 7.47
CA THR A 123 -4.38 18.45 7.98
C THR A 123 -4.59 18.24 9.48
N GLU A 124 -4.48 17.00 9.98
CA GLU A 124 -4.78 16.67 11.38
C GLU A 124 -3.59 16.91 12.32
N PHE A 125 -2.36 16.69 11.83
CA PHE A 125 -1.15 16.74 12.67
C PHE A 125 -0.16 17.84 12.27
N GLY A 126 -0.43 18.61 11.22
CA GLY A 126 0.38 19.72 10.71
C GLY A 126 1.54 19.27 9.83
N SER A 127 2.36 18.36 10.29
CA SER A 127 3.46 17.73 9.53
C SER A 127 3.61 16.27 9.94
N SER A 128 4.14 15.44 9.05
CA SER A 128 4.42 14.04 9.37
C SER A 128 5.93 13.79 9.42
N ASN A 129 6.35 12.85 10.27
CA ASN A 129 7.72 12.29 10.25
C ASN A 129 7.80 11.13 9.23
N GLY A 130 7.01 11.18 8.17
CA GLY A 130 6.83 10.08 7.22
C GLY A 130 7.18 10.43 5.79
N ASP A 131 7.70 9.42 5.08
CA ASP A 131 7.93 9.41 3.66
C ASP A 131 6.80 8.64 2.96
N PHE A 132 6.16 9.25 1.97
CA PHE A 132 5.10 8.66 1.17
C PHE A 132 5.64 8.25 -0.20
N VAL A 133 5.73 6.95 -0.45
CA VAL A 133 6.37 6.39 -1.65
C VAL A 133 5.32 5.79 -2.57
N TYR A 134 5.04 6.46 -3.67
CA TYR A 134 4.22 5.88 -4.73
C TYR A 134 5.04 4.93 -5.60
N CYS A 135 4.59 3.69 -5.75
CA CYS A 135 5.17 2.72 -6.67
C CYS A 135 4.18 2.34 -7.77
N ASN A 136 4.47 2.75 -9.01
CA ASN A 136 3.62 2.49 -10.16
C ASN A 136 3.70 1.02 -10.61
N ILE A 137 2.70 0.22 -10.23
CA ILE A 137 2.52 -1.17 -10.70
C ILE A 137 1.60 -1.29 -11.92
N GLY A 138 1.09 -0.19 -12.45
CA GLY A 138 0.08 -0.08 -13.49
C GLY A 138 -1.23 0.48 -12.94
N MET A 139 -2.30 0.38 -13.71
CA MET A 139 -3.64 0.77 -13.23
C MET A 139 -4.13 -0.25 -12.21
N THR A 140 -4.66 0.25 -11.11
CA THR A 140 -5.17 -0.55 -10.00
C THR A 140 -6.66 -0.36 -9.80
N GLU A 141 -7.33 -1.39 -9.35
CA GLU A 141 -8.69 -1.36 -8.81
C GLU A 141 -8.67 -1.30 -7.28
N LEU A 142 -9.83 -1.50 -6.64
CA LEU A 142 -9.97 -1.49 -5.18
C LEU A 142 -8.86 -2.33 -4.51
N TRP A 143 -8.34 -1.84 -3.38
CA TRP A 143 -7.24 -2.47 -2.62
C TRP A 143 -5.89 -2.54 -3.36
N GLY A 144 -5.68 -1.71 -4.36
CA GLY A 144 -4.44 -1.69 -5.11
C GLY A 144 -4.22 -2.91 -6.02
N VAL A 145 -5.26 -3.71 -6.29
CA VAL A 145 -5.16 -4.89 -7.16
C VAL A 145 -4.94 -4.46 -8.61
N PRO A 146 -3.94 -5.01 -9.33
CA PRO A 146 -3.74 -4.68 -10.74
C PRO A 146 -4.95 -5.04 -11.61
N ILE A 147 -5.43 -4.08 -12.42
CA ILE A 147 -6.52 -4.34 -13.38
C ILE A 147 -6.08 -5.35 -14.44
N PHE A 148 -4.85 -5.22 -14.92
CA PHE A 148 -4.26 -6.12 -15.90
C PHE A 148 -3.45 -7.22 -15.21
N LYS A 149 -4.09 -8.35 -14.94
CA LYS A 149 -3.56 -9.46 -14.13
C LYS A 149 -2.54 -10.33 -14.85
N ARG A 150 -2.53 -10.33 -16.20
CA ARG A 150 -1.58 -11.16 -16.98
C ARG A 150 -0.20 -10.51 -17.00
N PRO A 151 0.88 -11.25 -16.70
CA PRO A 151 2.24 -10.76 -16.83
C PRO A 151 2.55 -10.29 -18.27
N SER A 152 3.31 -9.20 -18.39
CA SER A 152 3.96 -8.76 -19.62
C SER A 152 5.32 -8.17 -19.22
N ALA A 153 6.26 -8.06 -20.16
CA ALA A 153 7.60 -7.55 -19.86
C ALA A 153 7.55 -6.23 -19.06
N THR A 154 6.74 -5.26 -19.52
CA THR A 154 6.59 -3.97 -18.85
C THR A 154 5.96 -4.09 -17.46
N ARG A 155 4.95 -4.98 -17.29
CA ARG A 155 4.32 -5.18 -15.97
C ARG A 155 5.27 -5.86 -15.00
N CYS A 156 5.96 -6.91 -15.43
CA CYS A 156 6.96 -7.58 -14.59
C CYS A 156 8.02 -6.60 -14.07
N ILE A 157 8.53 -5.70 -14.94
CA ILE A 157 9.47 -4.65 -14.53
C ILE A 157 8.87 -3.73 -13.46
N ARG A 158 7.61 -3.33 -13.61
CA ARG A 158 6.92 -2.46 -12.64
C ARG A 158 6.65 -3.18 -11.33
N TRP A 159 6.16 -4.42 -11.39
CA TRP A 159 5.81 -5.21 -10.22
C TRP A 159 7.04 -5.51 -9.34
N LYS A 160 8.16 -5.91 -9.96
CA LYS A 160 9.44 -6.13 -9.27
C LYS A 160 9.97 -4.89 -8.53
N ARG A 161 9.50 -3.69 -8.88
CA ARG A 161 9.89 -2.45 -8.19
C ARG A 161 9.15 -2.24 -6.88
N TYR A 162 7.96 -2.83 -6.70
CA TYR A 162 7.13 -2.57 -5.52
C TYR A 162 7.80 -3.03 -4.22
N PRO A 163 8.30 -4.26 -4.08
CA PRO A 163 9.02 -4.67 -2.88
C PRO A 163 10.29 -3.86 -2.62
N LEU A 164 10.92 -3.35 -3.68
CA LEU A 164 12.15 -2.57 -3.60
C LEU A 164 11.91 -1.07 -3.30
N ALA A 165 10.69 -0.58 -3.47
CA ALA A 165 10.39 0.85 -3.45
C ALA A 165 10.87 1.58 -2.18
N PRO A 166 10.72 1.06 -0.93
CA PRO A 166 11.19 1.78 0.25
C PRO A 166 12.72 1.81 0.39
N TRP A 167 13.44 0.95 -0.36
CA TRP A 167 14.87 0.74 -0.27
C TRP A 167 15.66 1.48 -1.34
N VAL A 168 15.01 1.99 -2.37
CA VAL A 168 15.65 2.82 -3.41
C VAL A 168 15.97 4.18 -2.84
N ASN A 169 17.25 4.59 -2.95
CA ASN A 169 17.76 5.88 -2.42
C ASN A 169 17.43 6.09 -0.93
N HIS A 170 17.33 4.97 -0.17
CA HIS A 170 17.06 5.07 1.26
C HIS A 170 18.27 5.63 2.00
N ASP A 171 17.97 6.41 3.03
CA ASP A 171 18.96 6.81 4.03
C ASP A 171 19.43 5.56 4.79
N ALA A 172 20.73 5.36 4.91
CA ALA A 172 21.33 4.23 5.63
C ALA A 172 20.88 4.16 7.11
N SER A 173 20.41 5.27 7.69
CA SER A 173 19.82 5.32 9.03
C SER A 173 18.37 4.83 9.09
N PHE A 174 17.71 4.63 7.94
CA PHE A 174 16.35 4.09 7.88
C PHE A 174 16.37 2.57 8.04
N LEU A 175 16.46 2.11 9.29
CA LEU A 175 16.43 0.71 9.67
C LEU A 175 15.16 0.45 10.50
N PRO A 176 14.03 0.12 9.85
CA PRO A 176 12.76 -0.11 10.53
C PRO A 176 12.85 -1.32 11.47
N ASP A 177 12.34 -1.15 12.67
CA ASP A 177 12.22 -2.19 13.69
C ASP A 177 10.79 -2.74 13.81
N LEU A 178 9.82 -2.08 13.19
CA LEU A 178 8.46 -2.57 12.98
C LEU A 178 8.09 -2.41 11.51
N VAL A 179 7.61 -3.50 10.88
CA VAL A 179 7.21 -3.52 9.48
C VAL A 179 5.83 -4.12 9.34
N LEU A 180 4.93 -3.46 8.63
CA LEU A 180 3.61 -3.99 8.27
C LEU A 180 3.56 -4.30 6.79
N ILE A 181 3.05 -5.46 6.44
CA ILE A 181 2.83 -5.91 5.08
C ILE A 181 1.34 -6.19 4.89
N ASP A 182 0.64 -5.20 4.35
CA ASP A 182 -0.80 -5.24 4.06
C ASP A 182 -1.13 -4.73 2.64
N GLY A 183 -0.10 -4.52 1.82
CA GLY A 183 -0.22 -4.09 0.42
C GLY A 183 -0.29 -5.26 -0.56
N ARG A 184 0.38 -5.08 -1.72
CA ARG A 184 0.50 -6.10 -2.76
C ARG A 184 1.88 -6.77 -2.73
N PHE A 185 1.99 -7.95 -3.41
CA PHE A 185 3.27 -8.71 -3.47
C PHE A 185 3.83 -9.03 -2.07
N ARG A 186 2.95 -9.43 -1.15
CA ARG A 186 3.25 -9.49 0.30
C ARG A 186 4.46 -10.39 0.61
N VAL A 187 4.55 -11.55 -0.02
CA VAL A 187 5.71 -12.45 0.17
C VAL A 187 7.00 -11.75 -0.29
N ALA A 188 7.01 -11.17 -1.49
CA ALA A 188 8.20 -10.47 -1.99
C ALA A 188 8.57 -9.27 -1.12
N CYS A 189 7.58 -8.54 -0.57
CA CYS A 189 7.82 -7.42 0.36
C CYS A 189 8.45 -7.91 1.67
N ALA A 190 7.96 -9.04 2.23
CA ALA A 190 8.52 -9.64 3.43
C ALA A 190 9.97 -10.10 3.19
N LEU A 191 10.20 -10.86 2.13
CA LEU A 191 11.54 -11.37 1.79
C LEU A 191 12.53 -10.24 1.50
N THR A 192 12.11 -9.19 0.78
CA THR A 192 12.94 -8.01 0.54
C THR A 192 13.29 -7.32 1.86
N THR A 193 12.32 -7.16 2.76
CA THR A 193 12.54 -6.59 4.09
C THR A 193 13.54 -7.41 4.89
N ILE A 194 13.38 -8.72 4.94
CA ILE A 194 14.31 -9.65 5.62
C ILE A 194 15.73 -9.47 5.05
N LYS A 195 15.87 -9.48 3.72
CA LYS A 195 17.17 -9.29 3.06
C LYS A 195 17.85 -7.99 3.46
N TYR A 196 17.09 -6.87 3.51
CA TYR A 196 17.66 -5.56 3.82
C TYR A 196 17.97 -5.35 5.29
N LEU A 197 17.25 -6.01 6.22
CA LEU A 197 17.37 -5.79 7.67
C LEU A 197 18.20 -6.83 8.41
N THR A 198 18.34 -8.04 7.86
CA THR A 198 19.14 -9.12 8.47
C THR A 198 20.55 -8.64 8.78
N ASN A 199 21.03 -8.92 9.99
CA ASN A 199 22.31 -8.50 10.54
C ASN A 199 22.50 -6.99 10.73
N LYS A 200 21.45 -6.16 10.59
CA LYS A 200 21.54 -4.70 10.77
C LYS A 200 20.74 -4.20 11.96
N VAL A 201 19.56 -4.75 12.17
CA VAL A 201 18.66 -4.36 13.26
C VAL A 201 17.78 -5.54 13.65
N SER A 202 17.34 -5.58 14.91
CA SER A 202 16.25 -6.47 15.32
C SER A 202 14.94 -5.87 14.84
N PHE A 203 14.09 -6.69 14.21
CA PHE A 203 12.83 -6.25 13.61
C PHE A 203 11.69 -7.21 13.86
N GLU A 204 10.47 -6.72 13.77
CA GLU A 204 9.26 -7.52 13.63
C GLU A 204 8.57 -7.19 12.31
N ILE A 205 8.17 -8.22 11.58
CA ILE A 205 7.34 -8.09 10.38
C ILE A 205 5.94 -8.61 10.70
N LEU A 206 4.94 -7.78 10.52
CA LEU A 206 3.53 -8.10 10.64
C LEU A 206 2.98 -8.33 9.23
N VAL A 207 2.42 -9.50 8.97
CA VAL A 207 1.81 -9.85 7.67
C VAL A 207 0.32 -10.07 7.90
N ASP A 208 -0.52 -9.17 7.39
CA ASP A 208 -1.98 -9.33 7.50
C ASP A 208 -2.51 -10.38 6.50
N ASP A 209 -3.68 -10.97 6.81
CA ASP A 209 -4.33 -12.05 6.03
C ASP A 209 -3.43 -13.30 5.82
N TYR A 210 -2.54 -13.59 6.75
CA TYR A 210 -1.60 -14.70 6.61
C TYR A 210 -2.28 -16.08 6.68
N GLY A 211 -3.25 -16.25 7.56
CA GLY A 211 -3.80 -17.56 7.93
C GLY A 211 -4.39 -18.36 6.75
N ASP A 212 -5.02 -17.67 5.81
CA ASP A 212 -5.77 -18.28 4.71
C ASP A 212 -4.96 -18.41 3.41
N ARG A 213 -3.65 -18.07 3.43
CA ARG A 213 -2.80 -17.99 2.23
C ARG A 213 -1.58 -18.89 2.33
N ALA A 214 -1.70 -20.08 1.73
CA ALA A 214 -0.65 -21.09 1.80
C ALA A 214 0.68 -20.61 1.18
N GLU A 215 0.64 -19.75 0.17
CA GLU A 215 1.80 -19.17 -0.50
C GLU A 215 2.63 -18.27 0.43
N TYR A 216 2.04 -17.72 1.49
CA TYR A 216 2.75 -16.87 2.44
C TYR A 216 3.71 -17.66 3.35
N ARG A 217 3.56 -18.98 3.42
CA ARG A 217 4.45 -19.84 4.19
C ARG A 217 5.90 -19.82 3.69
N GLU A 218 6.14 -19.38 2.47
CA GLU A 218 7.51 -19.15 1.97
C GLU A 218 8.31 -18.21 2.87
N ILE A 219 7.64 -17.28 3.56
CA ILE A 219 8.29 -16.36 4.51
C ILE A 219 8.93 -17.13 5.67
N GLU A 220 8.35 -18.27 6.08
CA GLU A 220 8.85 -19.10 7.18
C GLU A 220 10.23 -19.74 6.87
N GLU A 221 10.62 -19.87 5.61
CA GLU A 221 11.95 -20.34 5.24
C GLU A 221 13.03 -19.32 5.65
N TYR A 222 12.70 -18.03 5.67
CA TYR A 222 13.62 -16.91 5.85
C TYR A 222 13.46 -16.14 7.16
N ALA A 223 12.33 -16.27 7.84
CA ALA A 223 12.05 -15.65 9.13
C ALA A 223 11.35 -16.63 10.06
N GLU A 224 11.45 -16.39 11.36
CA GLU A 224 10.77 -17.19 12.39
C GLU A 224 9.34 -16.69 12.57
N LEU A 225 8.33 -17.54 12.36
CA LEU A 225 6.95 -17.27 12.76
C LEU A 225 6.88 -17.29 14.29
N SER A 226 6.90 -16.10 14.89
CA SER A 226 6.93 -15.94 16.34
C SER A 226 5.56 -16.13 16.98
N SER A 227 4.50 -15.68 16.34
CA SER A 227 3.10 -15.85 16.80
C SER A 227 2.09 -15.52 15.72
N MET A 228 0.86 -15.98 15.91
CA MET A 228 -0.31 -15.49 15.19
C MET A 228 -1.10 -14.54 16.11
N GLN A 229 -1.65 -13.49 15.53
CA GLN A 229 -2.53 -12.51 16.18
C GLN A 229 -3.80 -12.40 15.34
N GLY A 230 -4.75 -13.30 15.59
CA GLY A 230 -5.87 -13.51 14.68
C GLY A 230 -5.38 -13.95 13.29
N ARG A 231 -5.72 -13.19 12.24
CA ARG A 231 -5.27 -13.47 10.87
C ARG A 231 -3.87 -12.92 10.55
N MET A 232 -3.29 -12.13 11.45
CA MET A 232 -1.98 -11.51 11.28
C MET A 232 -0.86 -12.41 11.79
N ALA A 233 0.17 -12.65 10.98
CA ALA A 233 1.40 -13.32 11.41
C ALA A 233 2.44 -12.31 11.87
N VAL A 234 3.19 -12.69 12.92
CA VAL A 234 4.32 -11.93 13.46
C VAL A 234 5.61 -12.71 13.22
N PHE A 235 6.48 -12.13 12.40
CA PHE A 235 7.78 -12.72 12.09
C PHE A 235 8.93 -11.96 12.77
N LYS A 236 9.96 -12.71 13.15
CA LYS A 236 11.23 -12.22 13.69
C LYS A 236 12.41 -12.72 12.88
N PRO A 237 13.60 -12.07 12.98
CA PRO A 237 14.79 -12.54 12.31
C PRO A 237 15.14 -13.98 12.72
N LYS A 238 15.51 -14.83 11.76
CA LYS A 238 16.21 -16.08 12.03
C LYS A 238 17.70 -15.82 12.31
N SER A 239 18.31 -16.68 13.10
CA SER A 239 19.75 -16.62 13.42
C SER A 239 20.65 -16.85 12.20
N ALA A 240 20.18 -17.61 11.22
CA ALA A 240 20.88 -17.84 9.95
C ALA A 240 19.88 -17.80 8.79
N VAL A 241 20.16 -16.97 7.79
CA VAL A 241 19.37 -16.84 6.56
C VAL A 241 20.29 -17.02 5.35
N HIS A 242 19.91 -17.91 4.45
CA HIS A 242 20.62 -18.11 3.18
C HIS A 242 20.22 -17.01 2.17
N LEU A 243 20.94 -15.88 2.18
CA LEU A 243 20.62 -14.71 1.36
C LEU A 243 20.66 -14.99 -0.15
N ASP A 244 21.48 -15.93 -0.62
CA ASP A 244 21.55 -16.29 -2.05
C ASP A 244 20.26 -16.96 -2.55
N ALA A 245 19.55 -17.68 -1.68
CA ALA A 245 18.27 -18.30 -2.00
C ALA A 245 17.13 -17.27 -2.01
N ILE A 246 17.18 -16.27 -1.13
CA ILE A 246 16.13 -15.27 -0.96
C ILE A 246 15.91 -14.43 -2.24
N ASP A 247 16.97 -14.16 -3.02
CA ASP A 247 16.87 -13.37 -4.25
C ASP A 247 15.98 -14.04 -5.32
N ARG A 248 16.11 -15.37 -5.45
CA ARG A 248 15.26 -16.15 -6.37
C ARG A 248 13.80 -16.15 -5.92
N ALA A 249 13.57 -16.28 -4.62
CA ALA A 249 12.23 -16.21 -4.06
C ALA A 249 11.61 -14.82 -4.25
N ILE A 250 12.35 -13.74 -3.99
CA ILE A 250 11.90 -12.34 -4.26
C ILE A 250 11.51 -12.18 -5.73
N GLU A 251 12.32 -12.69 -6.68
CA GLU A 251 12.00 -12.59 -8.10
C GLU A 251 10.70 -13.31 -8.46
N THR A 252 10.48 -14.50 -7.91
CA THR A 252 9.29 -15.32 -8.14
C THR A 252 8.05 -14.63 -7.59
N TYR A 253 8.08 -14.27 -6.31
CA TYR A 253 6.91 -13.67 -5.63
C TYR A 253 6.68 -12.20 -5.97
N SER A 254 7.62 -11.52 -6.62
CA SER A 254 7.38 -10.20 -7.21
C SER A 254 6.42 -10.23 -8.42
N LEU A 255 6.03 -11.42 -8.88
CA LEU A 255 5.03 -11.59 -9.94
C LEU A 255 3.67 -12.02 -9.39
N ASP A 256 3.60 -12.34 -8.11
CA ASP A 256 2.39 -12.67 -7.38
C ASP A 256 1.89 -11.44 -6.59
N TYR A 257 0.87 -10.80 -7.11
CA TYR A 257 0.29 -9.58 -6.52
C TYR A 257 -0.74 -9.83 -5.40
N HIS A 258 -0.95 -11.09 -5.04
CA HIS A 258 -1.83 -11.49 -3.93
C HIS A 258 -1.22 -11.23 -2.56
#